data_e377e242da9497f4b82ad6ac3b30e798
#
_entry.id   e377e242da9497f4b82ad6ac3b30e798
#
_cell.length_a   1.000
_cell.length_b   1.000
_cell.length_c   1.000
_cell.angle_alpha   90.00
_cell.angle_beta   90.00
_cell.angle_gamma   90.00
#
_symmetry.space_group_name_H-M   'P 1'
#
loop_
_entity.id
_entity.type
_entity.pdbx_description
1 polymer ?
#
loop_
_entity_poly.entity_id
_entity_poly.type
_entity_poly.pdbx_seq_one_letter_code
_entity_poly.pdbx_strand_id
1 'polypeptide(L)'
;MAHFLLRLFVKNADQTSDPKVRAAVGTLSGIVGILCNFFLFLGKVIIGTLSGSVSITADAMNNLSDAASSIVTLVGFKLAEQPADAEHPYGHARFEYLSGLVVSAMIVIIGFELAKTSVGKILSPVPVMFSAPLAAVLVLSIAVKLWLCLFNRTLGRKINSTTLLATSEDSRNDIITTAAVLLAAVIEAVSGLSIDGFVGLAVSLFILYSGAKLAKETISPLLGEAASPELQSRIVDYISAQPKVLGYHDLMVHDYGPGQRFATIHVEMDCKEDPMQCHELIDDMERECLKSHNIHLVIHYDPVVTDDPELTRLHILVDELLGEMDARLKTHDFRMVPGGGHTNLIFDIAVPQDTKLTKQEIQDKLEEALCARDGKIYHTVITFDPLAFNQESCEHQ
;
A
#
# COMPACT_ATOMS: atom_id res chain seq x y z
N MET A 1 20.76 1.91 26.65
CA MET A 1 20.00 0.64 26.69
C MET A 1 19.79 0.04 25.29
N ALA A 2 19.37 0.79 24.26
CA ALA A 2 19.18 0.24 22.91
C ALA A 2 20.45 -0.47 22.36
N HIS A 3 21.60 0.19 22.40
CA HIS A 3 22.87 -0.40 21.98
C HIS A 3 23.30 -1.62 22.80
N PHE A 4 22.93 -1.66 24.08
CA PHE A 4 23.22 -2.81 24.94
C PHE A 4 22.40 -4.03 24.52
N LEU A 5 21.09 -3.88 24.36
CA LEU A 5 20.21 -4.96 23.89
C LEU A 5 20.60 -5.44 22.48
N LEU A 6 20.95 -4.52 21.59
CA LEU A 6 21.45 -4.86 20.26
C LEU A 6 22.69 -5.77 20.33
N ARG A 7 23.71 -5.40 21.11
CA ARG A 7 24.94 -6.19 21.23
C ARG A 7 24.72 -7.54 21.92
N LEU A 8 23.70 -7.63 22.79
CA LEU A 8 23.40 -8.87 23.51
C LEU A 8 22.68 -9.88 22.63
N PHE A 9 21.73 -9.42 21.78
CA PHE A 9 20.83 -10.29 21.04
C PHE A 9 21.08 -10.37 19.53
N VAL A 10 21.82 -9.41 18.96
CA VAL A 10 22.09 -9.37 17.51
C VAL A 10 23.60 -9.51 17.25
N LYS A 11 24.00 -10.63 16.65
CA LYS A 11 25.37 -10.83 16.18
C LYS A 11 25.69 -9.85 15.05
N ASN A 12 26.90 -9.27 15.07
CA ASN A 12 27.36 -8.33 14.04
C ASN A 12 26.45 -7.11 13.85
N ALA A 13 25.85 -6.57 14.93
CA ALA A 13 24.88 -5.47 14.93
C ALA A 13 25.35 -4.18 14.23
N ASP A 14 26.60 -4.07 13.82
CA ASP A 14 27.17 -2.93 13.11
C ASP A 14 27.13 -3.10 11.58
N GLN A 15 26.88 -4.31 11.07
CA GLN A 15 26.71 -4.60 9.64
C GLN A 15 25.27 -4.38 9.20
N THR A 16 24.82 -3.12 9.22
CA THR A 16 23.42 -2.75 8.97
C THR A 16 22.97 -2.94 7.52
N SER A 17 23.88 -3.20 6.60
CA SER A 17 23.58 -3.55 5.20
C SER A 17 23.22 -5.02 5.00
N ASP A 18 23.54 -5.90 5.95
CA ASP A 18 23.20 -7.33 5.87
C ASP A 18 21.69 -7.53 6.14
N PRO A 19 20.93 -8.13 5.20
CA PRO A 19 19.50 -8.42 5.39
C PRO A 19 19.20 -9.25 6.64
N LYS A 20 20.07 -10.18 7.02
CA LYS A 20 19.91 -11.01 8.23
C LYS A 20 20.04 -10.19 9.51
N VAL A 21 20.96 -9.23 9.54
CA VAL A 21 21.12 -8.32 10.67
C VAL A 21 19.91 -7.40 10.77
N ARG A 22 19.43 -6.87 9.65
CA ARG A 22 18.20 -6.05 9.60
C ARG A 22 16.99 -6.80 10.14
N ALA A 23 16.77 -8.04 9.69
CA ALA A 23 15.68 -8.90 10.16
C ALA A 23 15.80 -9.20 11.67
N ALA A 24 17.00 -9.51 12.17
CA ALA A 24 17.24 -9.74 13.59
C ALA A 24 16.96 -8.50 14.46
N VAL A 25 17.30 -7.30 13.97
CA VAL A 25 16.99 -6.03 14.65
C VAL A 25 15.49 -5.79 14.69
N GLY A 26 14.78 -6.02 13.58
CA GLY A 26 13.32 -5.93 13.51
C GLY A 26 12.62 -6.91 14.46
N THR A 27 13.06 -8.17 14.49
CA THR A 27 12.54 -9.20 15.39
C THR A 27 12.77 -8.83 16.87
N LEU A 28 13.95 -8.34 17.22
CA LEU A 28 14.24 -7.86 18.57
C LEU A 28 13.31 -6.74 18.98
N SER A 29 13.10 -5.75 18.10
CA SER A 29 12.17 -4.65 18.35
C SER A 29 10.74 -5.16 18.56
N GLY A 30 10.27 -6.07 17.69
CA GLY A 30 8.94 -6.67 17.80
C GLY A 30 8.72 -7.41 19.12
N ILE A 31 9.67 -8.28 19.52
CA ILE A 31 9.58 -9.03 20.79
C ILE A 31 9.56 -8.09 22.00
N VAL A 32 10.44 -7.09 22.01
CA VAL A 32 10.48 -6.08 23.10
C VAL A 32 9.17 -5.28 23.15
N GLY A 33 8.63 -4.89 21.99
CA GLY A 33 7.35 -4.21 21.87
C GLY A 33 6.20 -5.05 22.43
N ILE A 34 6.11 -6.33 22.04
CA ILE A 34 5.08 -7.27 22.54
C ILE A 34 5.14 -7.37 24.06
N LEU A 35 6.33 -7.62 24.62
CA LEU A 35 6.49 -7.78 26.07
C LEU A 35 6.11 -6.50 26.81
N CYS A 36 6.60 -5.34 26.37
CA CYS A 36 6.25 -4.06 26.99
C CYS A 36 4.75 -3.79 26.95
N ASN A 37 4.11 -3.93 25.77
CA ASN A 37 2.68 -3.69 25.61
C ASN A 37 1.83 -4.67 26.43
N PHE A 38 2.22 -5.93 26.53
CA PHE A 38 1.54 -6.93 27.34
C PHE A 38 1.60 -6.60 28.83
N PHE A 39 2.76 -6.23 29.37
CA PHE A 39 2.88 -5.84 30.78
C PHE A 39 2.17 -4.53 31.10
N LEU A 40 2.19 -3.56 30.17
CA LEU A 40 1.42 -2.32 30.32
C LEU A 40 -0.09 -2.59 30.30
N PHE A 41 -0.58 -3.44 29.41
CA PHE A 41 -1.96 -3.90 29.38
C PHE A 41 -2.35 -4.49 30.74
N LEU A 42 -1.58 -5.46 31.25
CA LEU A 42 -1.89 -6.13 32.51
C LEU A 42 -1.95 -5.14 33.69
N GLY A 43 -0.97 -4.26 33.79
CA GLY A 43 -0.95 -3.23 34.84
C GLY A 43 -2.14 -2.26 34.77
N LYS A 44 -2.43 -1.75 33.56
CA LYS A 44 -3.53 -0.80 33.33
C LYS A 44 -4.91 -1.45 33.51
N VAL A 45 -5.13 -2.70 33.06
CA VAL A 45 -6.42 -3.36 33.21
C VAL A 45 -6.73 -3.63 34.66
N ILE A 46 -5.74 -4.06 35.48
CA ILE A 46 -5.93 -4.26 36.92
C ILE A 46 -6.32 -2.95 37.59
N ILE A 47 -5.56 -1.89 37.36
CA ILE A 47 -5.84 -0.57 38.00
C ILE A 47 -7.12 0.04 37.44
N GLY A 48 -7.42 -0.06 36.14
CA GLY A 48 -8.62 0.44 35.49
C GLY A 48 -9.89 -0.19 36.09
N THR A 49 -9.89 -1.51 36.27
CA THR A 49 -11.00 -2.27 36.85
C THR A 49 -11.17 -1.93 38.37
N LEU A 50 -10.09 -1.87 39.10
CA LEU A 50 -10.12 -1.53 40.54
C LEU A 50 -10.59 -0.08 40.81
N SER A 51 -10.24 0.86 39.92
CA SER A 51 -10.65 2.27 40.05
C SER A 51 -12.02 2.56 39.44
N GLY A 52 -12.58 1.64 38.65
CA GLY A 52 -13.80 1.84 37.87
C GLY A 52 -13.63 2.83 36.71
N SER A 53 -12.39 3.08 36.23
CA SER A 53 -12.13 4.01 35.15
C SER A 53 -12.24 3.32 33.78
N VAL A 54 -13.16 3.81 32.94
CA VAL A 54 -13.33 3.35 31.56
C VAL A 54 -12.22 3.87 30.67
N SER A 55 -11.73 5.09 30.88
CA SER A 55 -10.65 5.68 30.11
C SER A 55 -9.34 4.92 30.30
N ILE A 56 -9.02 4.48 31.54
CA ILE A 56 -7.84 3.66 31.81
C ILE A 56 -7.98 2.25 31.18
N THR A 57 -9.20 1.68 31.27
CA THR A 57 -9.48 0.39 30.63
C THR A 57 -9.37 0.48 29.09
N ALA A 58 -9.84 1.57 28.49
CA ALA A 58 -9.70 1.84 27.06
C ALA A 58 -8.22 1.94 26.66
N ASP A 59 -7.43 2.69 27.43
CA ASP A 59 -5.99 2.82 27.21
C ASP A 59 -5.23 1.48 27.43
N ALA A 60 -5.69 0.64 28.36
CA ALA A 60 -5.19 -0.73 28.51
C ALA A 60 -5.48 -1.59 27.26
N MET A 61 -6.70 -1.51 26.73
CA MET A 61 -7.08 -2.26 25.52
C MET A 61 -6.32 -1.80 24.28
N ASN A 62 -5.94 -0.53 24.20
CA ASN A 62 -5.02 -0.07 23.17
C ASN A 62 -3.68 -0.81 23.24
N ASN A 63 -3.06 -0.93 24.41
CA ASN A 63 -1.82 -1.70 24.56
C ASN A 63 -1.99 -3.20 24.25
N LEU A 64 -3.15 -3.79 24.54
CA LEU A 64 -3.45 -5.17 24.13
C LEU A 64 -3.53 -5.28 22.61
N SER A 65 -4.19 -4.33 21.95
CA SER A 65 -4.28 -4.28 20.49
C SER A 65 -2.89 -4.19 19.86
N ASP A 66 -1.99 -3.37 20.40
CA ASP A 66 -0.61 -3.22 19.92
C ASP A 66 0.18 -4.54 20.06
N ALA A 67 0.03 -5.22 21.20
CA ALA A 67 0.66 -6.52 21.43
C ALA A 67 0.09 -7.60 20.49
N ALA A 68 -1.23 -7.65 20.34
CA ALA A 68 -1.91 -8.60 19.46
C ALA A 68 -1.52 -8.35 17.99
N SER A 69 -1.52 -7.09 17.54
CA SER A 69 -1.06 -6.70 16.22
C SER A 69 0.36 -7.20 15.94
N SER A 70 1.25 -6.98 16.89
CA SER A 70 2.65 -7.42 16.77
C SER A 70 2.77 -8.94 16.70
N ILE A 71 1.99 -9.70 17.49
CA ILE A 71 1.98 -11.18 17.46
C ILE A 71 1.43 -11.69 16.12
N VAL A 72 0.28 -11.18 15.70
CA VAL A 72 -0.36 -11.59 14.44
C VAL A 72 0.53 -11.26 13.25
N THR A 73 1.19 -10.11 13.28
CA THR A 73 2.17 -9.71 12.25
C THR A 73 3.34 -10.70 12.22
N LEU A 74 3.93 -11.05 13.36
CA LEU A 74 5.02 -12.04 13.41
C LEU A 74 4.60 -13.42 12.90
N VAL A 75 3.39 -13.88 13.25
CA VAL A 75 2.83 -15.15 12.74
C VAL A 75 2.55 -15.04 11.25
N GLY A 76 1.97 -13.93 10.81
CA GLY A 76 1.68 -13.64 9.41
C GLY A 76 2.94 -13.64 8.54
N PHE A 77 4.01 -12.98 8.99
CA PHE A 77 5.31 -13.02 8.31
C PHE A 77 5.85 -14.45 8.21
N LYS A 78 5.76 -15.23 9.27
CA LYS A 78 6.25 -16.63 9.27
C LYS A 78 5.45 -17.50 8.29
N LEU A 79 4.15 -17.28 8.15
CA LEU A 79 3.32 -17.97 7.16
C LEU A 79 3.60 -17.45 5.75
N ALA A 80 3.82 -16.14 5.61
CA ALA A 80 4.15 -15.50 4.33
C ALA A 80 5.51 -15.94 3.74
N GLU A 81 6.45 -16.36 4.59
CA GLU A 81 7.75 -16.90 4.16
C GLU A 81 7.67 -18.30 3.54
N GLN A 82 6.51 -18.97 3.60
CA GLN A 82 6.35 -20.30 3.00
C GLN A 82 6.47 -20.19 1.47
N PRO A 83 7.24 -21.08 0.84
CA PRO A 83 7.40 -21.06 -0.61
C PRO A 83 6.09 -21.41 -1.32
N ALA A 84 6.04 -21.12 -2.61
CA ALA A 84 4.96 -21.57 -3.47
C ALA A 84 4.82 -23.10 -3.44
N ASP A 85 3.58 -23.59 -3.46
CA ASP A 85 3.21 -25.00 -3.50
C ASP A 85 2.14 -25.25 -4.57
N ALA A 86 1.64 -26.48 -4.64
CA ALA A 86 0.65 -26.87 -5.65
C ALA A 86 -0.73 -26.17 -5.46
N GLU A 87 -1.08 -25.80 -4.22
CA GLU A 87 -2.33 -25.12 -3.91
C GLU A 87 -2.18 -23.58 -4.04
N HIS A 88 -0.99 -23.06 -3.76
CA HIS A 88 -0.66 -21.63 -3.82
C HIS A 88 0.57 -21.38 -4.72
N PRO A 89 0.42 -21.46 -6.05
CA PRO A 89 1.55 -21.36 -6.99
C PRO A 89 2.22 -19.97 -7.01
N TYR A 90 1.53 -18.93 -6.53
CA TYR A 90 2.09 -17.58 -6.38
C TYR A 90 2.70 -17.31 -4.99
N GLY A 91 2.83 -18.35 -4.14
CA GLY A 91 3.36 -18.23 -2.79
C GLY A 91 2.33 -17.78 -1.76
N HIS A 92 2.80 -17.61 -0.53
CA HIS A 92 1.97 -17.36 0.65
C HIS A 92 2.07 -15.93 1.20
N ALA A 93 2.74 -15.02 0.50
CA ALA A 93 3.06 -13.68 1.01
C ALA A 93 1.81 -12.83 1.35
N ARG A 94 0.64 -13.12 0.76
CA ARG A 94 -0.64 -12.48 1.12
C ARG A 94 -1.13 -12.78 2.54
N PHE A 95 -0.57 -13.78 3.24
CA PHE A 95 -0.88 -14.00 4.66
C PHE A 95 -0.52 -12.79 5.53
N GLU A 96 0.42 -11.95 5.11
CA GLU A 96 0.71 -10.69 5.79
C GLU A 96 -0.51 -9.75 5.78
N TYR A 97 -1.15 -9.55 4.64
CA TYR A 97 -2.36 -8.73 4.52
C TYR A 97 -3.55 -9.34 5.26
N LEU A 98 -3.75 -10.66 5.17
CA LEU A 98 -4.82 -11.36 5.89
C LEU A 98 -4.63 -11.23 7.42
N SER A 99 -3.41 -11.30 7.90
CA SER A 99 -3.09 -11.09 9.31
C SER A 99 -3.44 -9.69 9.76
N GLY A 100 -3.07 -8.66 8.96
CA GLY A 100 -3.45 -7.27 9.22
C GLY A 100 -4.97 -7.07 9.25
N LEU A 101 -5.71 -7.74 8.38
CA LEU A 101 -7.17 -7.70 8.36
C LEU A 101 -7.78 -8.30 9.63
N VAL A 102 -7.27 -9.44 10.10
CA VAL A 102 -7.72 -10.05 11.37
C VAL A 102 -7.49 -9.09 12.55
N VAL A 103 -6.30 -8.49 12.61
CA VAL A 103 -5.97 -7.50 13.65
C VAL A 103 -6.90 -6.30 13.59
N SER A 104 -7.13 -5.75 12.41
CA SER A 104 -8.00 -4.58 12.25
C SER A 104 -9.43 -4.87 12.71
N ALA A 105 -9.96 -6.05 12.40
CA ALA A 105 -11.27 -6.48 12.88
C ALA A 105 -11.33 -6.57 14.43
N MET A 106 -10.29 -7.14 15.06
CA MET A 106 -10.20 -7.17 16.53
C MET A 106 -10.16 -5.77 17.14
N ILE A 107 -9.38 -4.85 16.57
CA ILE A 107 -9.28 -3.45 17.04
C ILE A 107 -10.64 -2.76 16.92
N VAL A 108 -11.36 -2.94 15.81
CA VAL A 108 -12.69 -2.34 15.63
C VAL A 108 -13.70 -2.88 16.64
N ILE A 109 -13.72 -4.20 16.89
CA ILE A 109 -14.61 -4.81 17.88
C ILE A 109 -14.32 -4.24 19.29
N ILE A 110 -13.05 -4.20 19.70
CA ILE A 110 -12.63 -3.64 20.99
C ILE A 110 -13.01 -2.16 21.10
N GLY A 111 -12.74 -1.36 20.07
CA GLY A 111 -13.08 0.06 20.03
C GLY A 111 -14.58 0.32 20.15
N PHE A 112 -15.43 -0.52 19.50
CA PHE A 112 -16.88 -0.41 19.59
C PHE A 112 -17.40 -0.71 21.02
N GLU A 113 -16.93 -1.78 21.65
CA GLU A 113 -17.33 -2.13 23.03
C GLU A 113 -16.89 -1.05 24.04
N LEU A 114 -15.70 -0.46 23.86
CA LEU A 114 -15.22 0.65 24.67
C LEU A 114 -16.05 1.93 24.46
N ALA A 115 -16.42 2.25 23.23
CA ALA A 115 -17.30 3.39 22.92
C ALA A 115 -18.67 3.22 23.60
N LYS A 116 -19.28 2.04 23.49
CA LYS A 116 -20.55 1.70 24.14
C LYS A 116 -20.47 1.85 25.68
N THR A 117 -19.40 1.33 26.28
CA THR A 117 -19.17 1.43 27.72
C THR A 117 -18.97 2.89 28.16
N SER A 118 -18.22 3.67 27.37
CA SER A 118 -17.98 5.09 27.63
C SER A 118 -19.26 5.92 27.55
N VAL A 119 -20.13 5.67 26.54
CA VAL A 119 -21.45 6.30 26.47
C VAL A 119 -22.32 5.93 27.68
N GLY A 120 -22.33 4.65 28.09
CA GLY A 120 -23.02 4.22 29.31
C GLY A 120 -22.55 5.00 30.54
N LYS A 121 -21.26 5.24 30.69
CA LYS A 121 -20.68 6.00 31.80
C LYS A 121 -20.98 7.51 31.74
N ILE A 122 -21.12 8.08 30.54
CA ILE A 122 -21.57 9.46 30.35
C ILE A 122 -23.02 9.62 30.83
N LEU A 123 -23.89 8.66 30.49
CA LEU A 123 -25.32 8.67 30.87
C LEU A 123 -25.55 8.37 32.35
N SER A 124 -24.69 7.53 32.92
CA SER A 124 -24.76 7.14 34.35
C SER A 124 -23.37 7.27 34.97
N PRO A 125 -22.95 8.50 35.36
CA PRO A 125 -21.61 8.76 35.87
C PRO A 125 -21.29 8.00 37.14
N VAL A 126 -20.17 7.29 37.16
CA VAL A 126 -19.61 6.64 38.32
C VAL A 126 -18.24 7.26 38.59
N PRO A 127 -18.01 7.85 39.78
CA PRO A 127 -16.75 8.50 40.10
C PRO A 127 -15.56 7.52 40.00
N VAL A 128 -14.44 7.99 39.43
CA VAL A 128 -13.18 7.24 39.41
C VAL A 128 -12.51 7.33 40.77
N MET A 129 -12.16 6.18 41.33
CA MET A 129 -11.40 6.15 42.59
C MET A 129 -9.91 6.44 42.29
N PHE A 130 -9.54 7.72 42.38
CA PHE A 130 -8.14 8.12 42.23
C PHE A 130 -7.31 7.61 43.42
N SER A 131 -6.18 7.00 43.11
CA SER A 131 -5.26 6.46 44.11
C SER A 131 -3.80 6.62 43.66
N ALA A 132 -2.89 6.64 44.62
CA ALA A 132 -1.45 6.71 44.32
C ALA A 132 -0.96 5.55 43.44
N PRO A 133 -1.41 4.29 43.62
CA PRO A 133 -1.08 3.20 42.72
C PRO A 133 -1.58 3.44 41.29
N LEU A 134 -2.76 4.02 41.09
CA LEU A 134 -3.30 4.38 39.79
C LEU A 134 -2.35 5.38 39.07
N ALA A 135 -2.02 6.47 39.74
CA ALA A 135 -1.11 7.48 39.20
C ALA A 135 0.28 6.86 38.88
N ALA A 136 0.81 6.01 39.74
CA ALA A 136 2.09 5.35 39.57
C ALA A 136 2.12 4.44 38.30
N VAL A 137 1.04 3.65 38.08
CA VAL A 137 0.93 2.78 36.89
C VAL A 137 0.86 3.60 35.62
N LEU A 138 0.10 4.70 35.57
CA LEU A 138 -0.01 5.55 34.38
C LEU A 138 1.32 6.28 34.08
N VAL A 139 1.98 6.83 35.13
CA VAL A 139 3.30 7.47 34.96
C VAL A 139 4.35 6.45 34.52
N LEU A 140 4.37 5.25 35.09
CA LEU A 140 5.24 4.16 34.64
C LEU A 140 4.97 3.78 33.17
N SER A 141 3.70 3.75 32.77
CA SER A 141 3.28 3.47 31.41
C SER A 141 3.85 4.52 30.43
N ILE A 142 3.71 5.81 30.77
CA ILE A 142 4.29 6.90 29.98
C ILE A 142 5.82 6.74 29.88
N ALA A 143 6.50 6.41 30.96
CA ALA A 143 7.96 6.23 30.96
C ALA A 143 8.40 5.04 30.10
N VAL A 144 7.67 3.90 30.15
CA VAL A 144 7.95 2.71 29.33
C VAL A 144 7.70 3.01 27.85
N LYS A 145 6.58 3.69 27.50
CA LYS A 145 6.28 4.07 26.11
C LYS A 145 7.28 5.10 25.57
N LEU A 146 7.75 6.04 26.41
CA LEU A 146 8.82 6.97 26.02
C LEU A 146 10.13 6.23 25.72
N TRP A 147 10.49 5.28 26.58
CA TRP A 147 11.65 4.43 26.35
C TRP A 147 11.51 3.61 25.05
N LEU A 148 10.34 3.03 24.81
CA LEU A 148 10.03 2.24 23.60
C LEU A 148 10.12 3.11 22.33
N CYS A 149 9.56 4.33 22.39
CA CYS A 149 9.65 5.33 21.33
C CYS A 149 11.12 5.64 20.98
N LEU A 150 11.94 5.98 21.97
CA LEU A 150 13.36 6.26 21.77
C LEU A 150 14.16 5.03 21.29
N PHE A 151 13.80 3.86 21.80
CA PHE A 151 14.39 2.58 21.38
C PHE A 151 14.13 2.31 19.90
N ASN A 152 12.87 2.31 19.48
CA ASN A 152 12.49 2.05 18.09
C ASN A 152 13.03 3.12 17.12
N ARG A 153 13.05 4.40 17.55
CA ARG A 153 13.64 5.48 16.77
C ARG A 153 15.15 5.29 16.53
N THR A 154 15.85 4.86 17.58
CA THR A 154 17.30 4.59 17.48
C THR A 154 17.58 3.42 16.54
N LEU A 155 16.82 2.32 16.67
CA LEU A 155 16.96 1.15 15.82
C LEU A 155 16.55 1.47 14.37
N GLY A 156 15.40 2.13 14.18
CA GLY A 156 14.87 2.50 12.88
C GLY A 156 15.84 3.37 12.08
N ARG A 157 16.47 4.35 12.74
CA ARG A 157 17.52 5.18 12.11
C ARG A 157 18.78 4.37 11.80
N LYS A 158 19.17 3.45 12.68
CA LYS A 158 20.38 2.66 12.48
C LYS A 158 20.30 1.72 11.27
N ILE A 159 19.14 1.12 11.01
CA ILE A 159 18.92 0.20 9.88
C ILE A 159 18.10 0.80 8.73
N ASN A 160 17.80 2.09 8.77
CA ASN A 160 16.98 2.80 7.77
C ASN A 160 15.61 2.12 7.55
N SER A 161 14.92 1.77 8.64
CA SER A 161 13.63 1.08 8.60
C SER A 161 12.48 2.04 8.86
N THR A 162 11.63 2.24 7.86
CA THR A 162 10.39 3.04 7.96
C THR A 162 9.41 2.42 8.95
N THR A 163 9.32 1.08 8.99
CA THR A 163 8.45 0.33 9.93
C THR A 163 8.81 0.62 11.38
N LEU A 164 10.09 0.56 11.76
CA LEU A 164 10.51 0.87 13.13
C LEU A 164 10.32 2.35 13.49
N LEU A 165 10.46 3.25 12.52
CA LEU A 165 10.15 4.66 12.72
C LEU A 165 8.65 4.86 12.92
N ALA A 166 7.78 4.19 12.16
CA ALA A 166 6.33 4.20 12.36
C ALA A 166 5.95 3.67 13.76
N THR A 167 6.51 2.54 14.20
CA THR A 167 6.29 2.01 15.56
C THR A 167 6.75 2.98 16.67
N SER A 168 7.79 3.78 16.39
CA SER A 168 8.21 4.87 17.30
C SER A 168 7.16 5.97 17.39
N GLU A 169 6.55 6.37 16.27
CA GLU A 169 5.48 7.37 16.25
C GLU A 169 4.22 6.85 16.94
N ASP A 170 3.86 5.58 16.78
CA ASP A 170 2.75 4.95 17.52
C ASP A 170 2.98 5.01 19.03
N SER A 171 4.19 4.65 19.48
CA SER A 171 4.55 4.77 20.90
C SER A 171 4.47 6.21 21.43
N ARG A 172 4.76 7.21 20.57
CA ARG A 172 4.58 8.63 20.91
C ARG A 172 3.10 9.01 21.06
N ASN A 173 2.25 8.52 20.19
CA ASN A 173 0.81 8.76 20.27
C ASN A 173 0.22 8.13 21.54
N ASP A 174 0.70 6.95 21.93
CA ASP A 174 0.30 6.31 23.19
C ASP A 174 0.71 7.10 24.44
N ILE A 175 1.84 7.79 24.41
CA ILE A 175 2.22 8.72 25.50
C ILE A 175 1.19 9.83 25.63
N ILE A 176 0.73 10.40 24.52
CA ILE A 176 -0.24 11.49 24.49
C ILE A 176 -1.60 11.01 25.04
N THR A 177 -2.08 9.84 24.61
CA THR A 177 -3.35 9.26 25.06
C THR A 177 -3.31 8.90 26.53
N THR A 178 -2.26 8.23 27.02
CA THR A 178 -2.08 7.90 28.43
C THR A 178 -1.95 9.15 29.31
N ALA A 179 -1.28 10.19 28.82
CA ALA A 179 -1.19 11.48 29.53
C ALA A 179 -2.55 12.17 29.62
N ALA A 180 -3.38 12.13 28.57
CA ALA A 180 -4.74 12.66 28.62
C ALA A 180 -5.63 11.91 29.64
N VAL A 181 -5.51 10.57 29.70
CA VAL A 181 -6.20 9.73 30.68
C VAL A 181 -5.76 10.06 32.11
N LEU A 182 -4.46 10.25 32.35
CA LEU A 182 -3.94 10.64 33.66
C LEU A 182 -4.45 12.03 34.06
N LEU A 183 -4.43 13.00 33.15
CA LEU A 183 -4.96 14.33 33.39
C LEU A 183 -6.45 14.30 33.73
N ALA A 184 -7.23 13.49 33.01
CA ALA A 184 -8.66 13.31 33.31
C ALA A 184 -8.89 12.78 34.71
N ALA A 185 -8.15 11.75 35.11
CA ALA A 185 -8.25 11.18 36.47
C ALA A 185 -7.86 12.18 37.55
N VAL A 186 -6.84 13.02 37.33
CA VAL A 186 -6.45 14.10 38.26
C VAL A 186 -7.52 15.18 38.34
N ILE A 187 -8.06 15.64 37.22
CA ILE A 187 -9.10 16.66 37.16
C ILE A 187 -10.36 16.15 37.93
N GLU A 188 -10.77 14.91 37.68
CA GLU A 188 -11.91 14.29 38.35
C GLU A 188 -11.68 14.22 39.87
N ALA A 189 -10.48 13.85 40.31
CA ALA A 189 -10.13 13.78 41.74
C ALA A 189 -10.14 15.14 42.43
N VAL A 190 -9.77 16.22 41.72
CA VAL A 190 -9.68 17.57 42.31
C VAL A 190 -11.01 18.33 42.20
N SER A 191 -11.68 18.22 41.04
CA SER A 191 -12.88 19.01 40.74
C SER A 191 -14.20 18.29 41.07
N GLY A 192 -14.18 16.96 41.19
CA GLY A 192 -15.38 16.13 41.31
C GLY A 192 -16.20 16.01 40.00
N LEU A 193 -15.70 16.54 38.90
CA LEU A 193 -16.35 16.45 37.57
C LEU A 193 -16.08 15.09 36.94
N SER A 194 -17.12 14.30 36.67
CA SER A 194 -17.01 12.99 36.01
C SER A 194 -16.72 13.14 34.51
N ILE A 195 -15.45 13.28 34.13
CA ILE A 195 -15.02 13.44 32.76
C ILE A 195 -14.46 12.15 32.11
N ASP A 196 -14.23 11.10 32.91
CA ASP A 196 -13.66 9.83 32.47
C ASP A 196 -14.42 9.20 31.30
N GLY A 197 -15.76 9.25 31.34
CA GLY A 197 -16.59 8.74 30.22
C GLY A 197 -16.33 9.47 28.88
N PHE A 198 -16.13 10.80 28.94
CA PHE A 198 -15.85 11.59 27.73
C PHE A 198 -14.45 11.30 27.16
N VAL A 199 -13.46 11.17 28.05
CA VAL A 199 -12.09 10.82 27.65
C VAL A 199 -12.04 9.39 27.14
N GLY A 200 -12.74 8.44 27.79
CA GLY A 200 -12.89 7.07 27.32
C GLY A 200 -13.53 7.00 25.90
N LEU A 201 -14.57 7.82 25.68
CA LEU A 201 -15.19 7.91 24.35
C LEU A 201 -14.23 8.47 23.29
N ALA A 202 -13.47 9.52 23.60
CA ALA A 202 -12.48 10.08 22.69
C ALA A 202 -11.40 9.06 22.31
N VAL A 203 -10.87 8.31 23.29
CA VAL A 203 -9.88 7.25 23.07
C VAL A 203 -10.49 6.10 22.25
N SER A 204 -11.73 5.67 22.54
CA SER A 204 -12.37 4.59 21.79
C SER A 204 -12.67 4.98 20.34
N LEU A 205 -13.04 6.23 20.07
CA LEU A 205 -13.20 6.74 18.69
C LEU A 205 -11.87 6.77 17.93
N PHE A 206 -10.78 7.11 18.62
CA PHE A 206 -9.43 7.03 18.03
C PHE A 206 -9.05 5.60 17.69
N ILE A 207 -9.35 4.62 18.58
CA ILE A 207 -9.12 3.19 18.33
C ILE A 207 -9.94 2.71 17.12
N LEU A 208 -11.22 3.10 17.02
CA LEU A 208 -12.08 2.77 15.89
C LEU A 208 -11.55 3.33 14.56
N TYR A 209 -11.12 4.59 14.58
CA TYR A 209 -10.51 5.21 13.39
C TYR A 209 -9.23 4.48 12.95
N SER A 210 -8.36 4.15 13.90
CA SER A 210 -7.11 3.42 13.64
C SER A 210 -7.38 2.02 13.08
N GLY A 211 -8.35 1.28 13.64
CA GLY A 211 -8.78 -0.02 13.14
C GLY A 211 -9.37 0.04 11.74
N ALA A 212 -10.22 1.03 11.45
CA ALA A 212 -10.81 1.22 10.13
C ALA A 212 -9.73 1.60 9.08
N LYS A 213 -8.77 2.44 9.46
CA LYS A 213 -7.64 2.81 8.60
C LYS A 213 -6.79 1.58 8.28
N LEU A 214 -6.42 0.77 9.29
CA LEU A 214 -5.65 -0.46 9.09
C LEU A 214 -6.42 -1.46 8.21
N ALA A 215 -7.74 -1.61 8.40
CA ALA A 215 -8.58 -2.45 7.54
C ALA A 215 -8.50 -2.02 6.06
N LYS A 216 -8.60 -0.71 5.80
CA LYS A 216 -8.47 -0.17 4.44
C LYS A 216 -7.10 -0.48 3.84
N GLU A 217 -6.02 -0.26 4.59
CA GLU A 217 -4.63 -0.47 4.14
C GLU A 217 -4.33 -1.96 3.86
N THR A 218 -5.00 -2.88 4.56
CA THR A 218 -4.81 -4.32 4.36
C THR A 218 -5.73 -4.92 3.29
N ILE A 219 -6.92 -4.34 3.09
CA ILE A 219 -7.86 -4.79 2.06
C ILE A 219 -7.43 -4.29 0.66
N SER A 220 -6.90 -3.07 0.55
CA SER A 220 -6.55 -2.44 -0.72
C SER A 220 -5.62 -3.32 -1.59
N PRO A 221 -4.49 -3.85 -1.07
CA PRO A 221 -3.64 -4.77 -1.83
C PRO A 221 -4.32 -6.09 -2.21
N LEU A 222 -5.25 -6.59 -1.37
CA LEU A 222 -6.00 -7.82 -1.67
C LEU A 222 -6.97 -7.64 -2.84
N LEU A 223 -7.53 -6.42 -2.99
CA LEU A 223 -8.41 -6.06 -4.11
C LEU A 223 -7.65 -5.77 -5.41
N GLY A 224 -6.33 -5.67 -5.37
CA GLY A 224 -5.51 -5.31 -6.53
C GLY A 224 -5.28 -3.79 -6.59
N GLU A 225 -4.58 -3.26 -5.60
CA GLU A 225 -4.14 -1.87 -5.57
C GLU A 225 -3.19 -1.59 -6.74
N ALA A 226 -3.32 -0.41 -7.34
CA ALA A 226 -2.40 0.04 -8.38
C ALA A 226 -0.96 0.10 -7.85
N ALA A 227 0.00 -0.26 -8.69
CA ALA A 227 1.41 -0.14 -8.34
C ALA A 227 1.78 1.31 -8.00
N SER A 228 2.70 1.49 -7.05
CA SER A 228 3.16 2.84 -6.72
C SER A 228 3.82 3.51 -7.93
N PRO A 229 3.70 4.84 -8.08
CA PRO A 229 4.34 5.57 -9.18
C PRO A 229 5.84 5.28 -9.30
N GLU A 230 6.54 5.11 -8.16
CA GLU A 230 7.97 4.80 -8.15
C GLU A 230 8.28 3.40 -8.68
N LEU A 231 7.36 2.44 -8.50
CA LEU A 231 7.50 1.09 -9.03
C LEU A 231 7.24 1.09 -10.53
N GLN A 232 6.20 1.79 -10.98
CA GLN A 232 5.87 1.95 -12.38
C GLN A 232 7.03 2.61 -13.13
N SER A 233 7.54 3.77 -12.66
CA SER A 233 8.69 4.44 -13.27
C SER A 233 9.90 3.52 -13.38
N ARG A 234 10.21 2.74 -12.35
CA ARG A 234 11.36 1.81 -12.41
C ARG A 234 11.24 0.75 -13.48
N ILE A 235 10.03 0.21 -13.70
CA ILE A 235 9.79 -0.80 -14.75
C ILE A 235 9.91 -0.11 -16.11
N VAL A 236 9.26 1.02 -16.28
CA VAL A 236 9.23 1.80 -17.53
C VAL A 236 10.63 2.29 -17.90
N ASP A 237 11.37 2.89 -16.98
CA ASP A 237 12.74 3.37 -17.21
C ASP A 237 13.66 2.22 -17.65
N TYR A 238 13.50 1.05 -17.03
CA TYR A 238 14.26 -0.14 -17.37
C TYR A 238 13.93 -0.63 -18.78
N ILE A 239 12.64 -0.70 -19.15
CA ILE A 239 12.17 -1.16 -20.47
C ILE A 239 12.56 -0.17 -21.56
N SER A 240 12.31 1.13 -21.37
CA SER A 240 12.59 2.18 -22.36
C SER A 240 14.10 2.38 -22.62
N ALA A 241 14.96 1.97 -21.70
CA ALA A 241 16.41 2.02 -21.90
C ALA A 241 16.95 0.87 -22.76
N GLN A 242 16.11 -0.11 -23.13
CA GLN A 242 16.58 -1.28 -23.88
C GLN A 242 16.71 -0.97 -25.39
N PRO A 243 17.73 -1.56 -26.06
CA PRO A 243 17.86 -1.40 -27.49
C PRO A 243 16.67 -2.02 -28.23
N LYS A 244 16.29 -1.43 -29.35
CA LYS A 244 15.17 -1.87 -30.21
C LYS A 244 13.77 -1.65 -29.66
N VAL A 245 13.60 -1.21 -28.41
CA VAL A 245 12.31 -0.83 -27.86
C VAL A 245 11.92 0.54 -28.42
N LEU A 246 10.79 0.60 -29.11
CA LEU A 246 10.24 1.82 -29.71
C LEU A 246 9.18 2.45 -28.83
N GLY A 247 8.40 1.61 -28.13
CA GLY A 247 7.31 2.03 -27.25
C GLY A 247 6.90 0.91 -26.31
N TYR A 248 6.00 1.25 -25.40
CA TYR A 248 5.39 0.28 -24.48
C TYR A 248 3.98 0.74 -24.14
N HIS A 249 3.11 -0.21 -23.78
CA HIS A 249 1.76 0.06 -23.28
C HIS A 249 1.28 -1.08 -22.38
N ASP A 250 0.10 -0.95 -21.79
CA ASP A 250 -0.60 -1.95 -20.98
C ASP A 250 0.24 -2.54 -19.85
N LEU A 251 0.97 -1.67 -19.12
CA LEU A 251 1.67 -2.11 -17.91
C LEU A 251 0.68 -2.45 -16.81
N MET A 252 0.55 -3.76 -16.51
CA MET A 252 -0.22 -4.26 -15.37
C MET A 252 0.71 -4.87 -14.33
N VAL A 253 0.53 -4.48 -13.07
CA VAL A 253 1.32 -5.02 -11.95
C VAL A 253 0.39 -5.66 -10.94
N HIS A 254 0.65 -6.92 -10.61
CA HIS A 254 -0.08 -7.70 -9.63
C HIS A 254 0.78 -7.94 -8.39
N ASP A 255 0.29 -7.50 -7.22
CA ASP A 255 0.94 -7.73 -5.94
C ASP A 255 0.33 -8.95 -5.25
N TYR A 256 1.16 -9.98 -5.02
CA TYR A 256 0.79 -11.19 -4.30
C TYR A 256 1.38 -11.19 -2.88
N GLY A 257 1.77 -10.02 -2.38
CA GLY A 257 2.36 -9.81 -1.07
C GLY A 257 3.79 -9.27 -1.16
N PRO A 258 4.37 -8.88 -0.04
CA PRO A 258 5.69 -8.27 0.00
C PRO A 258 6.75 -9.14 -0.70
N GLY A 259 7.38 -8.60 -1.74
CA GLY A 259 8.41 -9.29 -2.50
C GLY A 259 7.91 -10.33 -3.52
N GLN A 260 6.60 -10.43 -3.75
CA GLN A 260 5.98 -11.32 -4.75
C GLN A 260 5.17 -10.49 -5.73
N ARG A 261 5.81 -9.99 -6.78
CA ARG A 261 5.20 -9.14 -7.79
C ARG A 261 5.30 -9.76 -9.17
N PHE A 262 4.19 -9.69 -9.89
CA PHE A 262 4.08 -10.12 -11.28
C PHE A 262 3.66 -8.91 -12.10
N ALA A 263 4.27 -8.73 -13.24
CA ALA A 263 3.93 -7.65 -14.14
C ALA A 263 3.81 -8.15 -15.57
N THR A 264 2.91 -7.56 -16.32
CA THR A 264 2.81 -7.74 -17.77
C THR A 264 2.92 -6.38 -18.43
N ILE A 265 3.57 -6.33 -19.57
CA ILE A 265 3.73 -5.12 -20.37
C ILE A 265 3.78 -5.49 -21.84
N HIS A 266 3.25 -4.65 -22.68
CA HIS A 266 3.43 -4.72 -24.13
C HIS A 266 4.63 -3.87 -24.55
N VAL A 267 5.46 -4.39 -25.46
CA VAL A 267 6.66 -3.70 -25.93
C VAL A 267 6.66 -3.69 -27.46
N GLU A 268 6.70 -2.51 -28.00
CA GLU A 268 6.73 -2.26 -29.45
C GLU A 268 8.16 -2.31 -29.98
N MET A 269 8.37 -3.09 -31.05
CA MET A 269 9.63 -3.17 -31.78
C MET A 269 9.38 -3.15 -33.28
N ASP A 270 10.38 -2.75 -34.11
CA ASP A 270 10.21 -2.70 -35.54
C ASP A 270 9.93 -4.11 -36.11
N CYS A 271 8.89 -4.24 -36.92
CA CYS A 271 8.50 -5.52 -37.56
C CYS A 271 9.57 -6.09 -38.51
N LYS A 272 10.59 -5.31 -38.88
CA LYS A 272 11.73 -5.74 -39.71
C LYS A 272 12.85 -6.39 -38.92
N GLU A 273 12.81 -6.27 -37.57
CA GLU A 273 13.79 -6.94 -36.74
C GLU A 273 13.61 -8.46 -36.81
N ASP A 274 14.70 -9.19 -36.63
CA ASP A 274 14.67 -10.65 -36.59
C ASP A 274 13.89 -11.13 -35.35
N PRO A 275 12.79 -11.89 -35.49
CA PRO A 275 11.95 -12.29 -34.36
C PRO A 275 12.70 -13.10 -33.30
N MET A 276 13.73 -13.87 -33.70
CA MET A 276 14.52 -14.64 -32.73
C MET A 276 15.42 -13.74 -31.88
N GLN A 277 15.98 -12.68 -32.49
CA GLN A 277 16.75 -11.68 -31.72
C GLN A 277 15.87 -10.85 -30.83
N CYS A 278 14.64 -10.51 -31.24
CA CYS A 278 13.67 -9.84 -30.38
C CYS A 278 13.29 -10.72 -29.20
N HIS A 279 13.03 -12.01 -29.42
CA HIS A 279 12.72 -12.96 -28.36
C HIS A 279 13.89 -13.12 -27.37
N GLU A 280 15.14 -13.22 -27.84
CA GLU A 280 16.33 -13.31 -26.98
C GLU A 280 16.47 -12.05 -26.09
N LEU A 281 16.26 -10.87 -26.69
CA LEU A 281 16.29 -9.61 -25.93
C LEU A 281 15.19 -9.57 -24.86
N ILE A 282 13.96 -9.99 -25.18
CA ILE A 282 12.84 -10.04 -24.25
C ILE A 282 13.14 -10.98 -23.08
N ASP A 283 13.63 -12.19 -23.37
CA ASP A 283 13.98 -13.18 -22.36
C ASP A 283 15.09 -12.68 -21.42
N ASP A 284 16.07 -11.93 -21.95
CA ASP A 284 17.09 -11.26 -21.15
C ASP A 284 16.48 -10.15 -20.28
N MET A 285 15.55 -9.34 -20.82
CA MET A 285 14.85 -8.30 -20.06
C MET A 285 14.03 -8.88 -18.91
N GLU A 286 13.26 -9.95 -19.15
CA GLU A 286 12.47 -10.63 -18.12
C GLU A 286 13.35 -11.21 -17.00
N ARG A 287 14.44 -11.89 -17.35
CA ARG A 287 15.40 -12.46 -16.39
C ARG A 287 16.11 -11.40 -15.57
N GLU A 288 16.55 -10.31 -16.18
CA GLU A 288 17.23 -9.24 -15.47
C GLU A 288 16.25 -8.46 -14.56
N CYS A 289 15.00 -8.25 -15.01
CA CYS A 289 13.96 -7.64 -14.20
C CYS A 289 13.69 -8.45 -12.92
N LEU A 290 13.63 -9.78 -13.04
CA LEU A 290 13.48 -10.65 -11.86
C LEU A 290 14.70 -10.52 -10.92
N LYS A 291 15.91 -10.53 -11.47
CA LYS A 291 17.16 -10.51 -10.68
C LYS A 291 17.40 -9.17 -9.99
N SER A 292 17.18 -8.05 -10.70
CA SER A 292 17.54 -6.71 -10.22
C SER A 292 16.39 -6.01 -9.48
N HIS A 293 15.13 -6.30 -9.86
CA HIS A 293 13.94 -5.64 -9.32
C HIS A 293 13.03 -6.56 -8.53
N ASN A 294 13.29 -7.88 -8.53
CA ASN A 294 12.47 -8.92 -7.89
C ASN A 294 11.00 -8.86 -8.37
N ILE A 295 10.82 -8.73 -9.70
CA ILE A 295 9.52 -8.67 -10.38
C ILE A 295 9.52 -9.75 -11.45
N HIS A 296 8.52 -10.64 -11.40
CA HIS A 296 8.25 -11.58 -12.49
C HIS A 296 7.55 -10.83 -13.62
N LEU A 297 8.35 -10.38 -14.58
CA LEU A 297 7.87 -9.65 -15.76
C LEU A 297 7.55 -10.64 -16.88
N VAL A 298 6.45 -10.42 -17.57
CA VAL A 298 6.09 -11.07 -18.82
C VAL A 298 5.88 -9.98 -19.87
N ILE A 299 6.61 -10.05 -20.98
CA ILE A 299 6.58 -9.06 -22.05
C ILE A 299 5.83 -9.64 -23.25
N HIS A 300 4.76 -8.96 -23.65
CA HIS A 300 4.13 -9.19 -24.93
C HIS A 300 4.87 -8.38 -26.01
N TYR A 301 5.29 -9.05 -27.08
CA TYR A 301 5.99 -8.41 -28.18
C TYR A 301 5.01 -7.96 -29.26
N ASP A 302 4.99 -6.66 -29.55
CA ASP A 302 4.17 -6.05 -30.59
C ASP A 302 5.04 -5.56 -31.75
N PRO A 303 5.02 -6.27 -32.92
CA PRO A 303 5.73 -5.80 -34.08
C PRO A 303 5.02 -4.62 -34.75
N VAL A 304 5.65 -3.44 -34.77
CA VAL A 304 5.11 -2.23 -35.39
C VAL A 304 5.76 -1.92 -36.73
N VAL A 305 4.98 -1.35 -37.65
CA VAL A 305 5.46 -0.91 -38.95
C VAL A 305 5.91 0.53 -38.86
N THR A 306 7.22 0.77 -39.04
CA THR A 306 7.83 2.11 -38.88
C THR A 306 8.05 2.86 -40.21
N ASP A 307 7.95 2.21 -41.35
CA ASP A 307 8.31 2.78 -42.64
C ASP A 307 7.12 2.94 -43.64
N ASP A 308 5.89 2.92 -43.15
CA ASP A 308 4.69 3.23 -43.91
C ASP A 308 4.28 4.70 -43.69
N PRO A 309 4.53 5.61 -44.67
CA PRO A 309 4.18 7.02 -44.52
C PRO A 309 2.65 7.27 -44.37
N GLU A 310 1.81 6.40 -44.96
CA GLU A 310 0.37 6.54 -44.85
C GLU A 310 -0.12 6.10 -43.50
N LEU A 311 0.42 5.03 -42.91
CA LEU A 311 0.16 4.61 -41.54
C LEU A 311 0.55 5.70 -40.55
N THR A 312 1.76 6.24 -40.67
CA THR A 312 2.24 7.33 -39.81
C THR A 312 1.35 8.57 -39.91
N ARG A 313 0.97 8.98 -41.13
CA ARG A 313 0.06 10.10 -41.33
C ARG A 313 -1.30 9.90 -40.70
N LEU A 314 -1.88 8.71 -40.82
CA LEU A 314 -3.17 8.38 -40.26
C LEU A 314 -3.13 8.29 -38.74
N HIS A 315 -2.07 7.74 -38.18
CA HIS A 315 -1.87 7.69 -36.74
C HIS A 315 -1.82 9.10 -36.13
N ILE A 316 -1.00 10.00 -36.69
CA ILE A 316 -0.93 11.40 -36.28
C ILE A 316 -2.32 12.09 -36.39
N LEU A 317 -3.02 11.86 -37.51
CA LEU A 317 -4.35 12.45 -37.70
C LEU A 317 -5.36 11.95 -36.66
N VAL A 318 -5.35 10.65 -36.32
CA VAL A 318 -6.23 10.07 -35.31
C VAL A 318 -5.92 10.66 -33.93
N ASP A 319 -4.64 10.76 -33.56
CA ASP A 319 -4.20 11.35 -32.29
C ASP A 319 -4.59 12.84 -32.17
N GLU A 320 -4.47 13.60 -33.27
CA GLU A 320 -4.94 14.99 -33.32
C GLU A 320 -6.44 15.09 -33.08
N LEU A 321 -7.24 14.27 -33.77
CA LEU A 321 -8.70 14.27 -33.65
C LEU A 321 -9.18 13.82 -32.26
N LEU A 322 -8.54 12.81 -31.68
CA LEU A 322 -8.82 12.40 -30.31
C LEU A 322 -8.43 13.47 -29.29
N GLY A 323 -7.29 14.14 -29.50
CA GLY A 323 -6.83 15.25 -28.67
C GLY A 323 -7.76 16.47 -28.69
N GLU A 324 -8.47 16.70 -29.83
CA GLU A 324 -9.54 17.72 -29.91
C GLU A 324 -10.77 17.36 -29.05
N MET A 325 -11.02 16.07 -28.80
CA MET A 325 -12.14 15.59 -27.97
C MET A 325 -11.78 15.61 -26.47
N ASP A 326 -10.62 15.03 -26.11
CA ASP A 326 -10.01 15.08 -24.79
C ASP A 326 -8.50 14.87 -24.95
N ALA A 327 -7.69 15.84 -24.51
CA ALA A 327 -6.24 15.82 -24.65
C ALA A 327 -5.54 14.61 -23.96
N ARG A 328 -6.27 13.88 -23.14
CA ARG A 328 -5.77 12.68 -22.44
C ARG A 328 -6.03 11.39 -23.22
N LEU A 329 -6.82 11.42 -24.30
CA LEU A 329 -7.00 10.25 -25.17
C LEU A 329 -5.75 10.05 -26.00
N LYS A 330 -5.18 8.85 -25.95
CA LYS A 330 -3.99 8.46 -26.69
C LYS A 330 -4.23 7.10 -27.32
N THR A 331 -3.69 6.92 -28.53
CA THR A 331 -3.75 5.63 -29.24
C THR A 331 -2.48 4.82 -28.99
N HIS A 332 -2.62 3.50 -29.05
CA HIS A 332 -1.52 2.54 -29.11
C HIS A 332 -1.93 1.34 -29.98
N ASP A 333 -0.96 0.49 -30.34
CA ASP A 333 -1.14 -0.67 -31.22
C ASP A 333 -1.85 -0.30 -32.56
N PHE A 334 -1.40 0.82 -33.18
CA PHE A 334 -2.06 1.36 -34.35
C PHE A 334 -1.69 0.59 -35.63
N ARG A 335 -2.71 0.01 -36.27
CA ARG A 335 -2.58 -0.82 -37.47
C ARG A 335 -3.56 -0.41 -38.57
N MET A 336 -3.13 -0.53 -39.82
CA MET A 336 -3.96 -0.25 -40.99
C MET A 336 -4.12 -1.52 -41.82
N VAL A 337 -5.38 -1.87 -42.15
CA VAL A 337 -5.68 -3.04 -43.02
C VAL A 337 -6.51 -2.57 -44.21
N PRO A 338 -5.95 -2.58 -45.43
CA PRO A 338 -6.67 -2.23 -46.65
C PRO A 338 -7.88 -3.17 -46.87
N GLY A 339 -9.05 -2.60 -47.15
CA GLY A 339 -10.29 -3.31 -47.51
C GLY A 339 -10.72 -3.00 -48.95
N GLY A 340 -11.77 -3.67 -49.43
CA GLY A 340 -12.34 -3.46 -50.76
C GLY A 340 -13.17 -2.18 -50.85
N GLY A 341 -12.52 -1.02 -50.95
CA GLY A 341 -13.18 0.31 -51.05
C GLY A 341 -13.25 1.11 -49.74
N HIS A 342 -12.67 0.61 -48.68
CA HIS A 342 -12.48 1.28 -47.40
C HIS A 342 -11.14 0.85 -46.77
N THR A 343 -10.72 1.52 -45.70
CA THR A 343 -9.55 1.12 -44.92
C THR A 343 -9.98 0.90 -43.47
N ASN A 344 -9.61 -0.25 -42.92
CA ASN A 344 -9.83 -0.50 -41.48
C ASN A 344 -8.62 0.05 -40.72
N LEU A 345 -8.92 0.87 -39.71
CA LEU A 345 -7.97 1.35 -38.72
C LEU A 345 -8.24 0.57 -37.42
N ILE A 346 -7.25 -0.19 -36.98
CA ILE A 346 -7.34 -1.02 -35.79
C ILE A 346 -6.35 -0.45 -34.78
N PHE A 347 -6.85 -0.07 -33.62
CA PHE A 347 -6.02 0.52 -32.57
C PHE A 347 -6.76 0.51 -31.23
N ASP A 348 -6.00 0.70 -30.19
CA ASP A 348 -6.53 0.79 -28.83
C ASP A 348 -6.46 2.24 -28.34
N ILE A 349 -7.41 2.64 -27.47
CA ILE A 349 -7.49 3.98 -26.88
C ILE A 349 -7.48 3.87 -25.38
N ALA A 350 -6.50 4.51 -24.74
CA ALA A 350 -6.48 4.71 -23.28
C ALA A 350 -7.51 5.78 -22.87
N VAL A 351 -8.54 5.39 -22.10
CA VAL A 351 -9.65 6.27 -21.73
C VAL A 351 -9.61 6.59 -20.23
N PRO A 352 -9.57 7.89 -19.84
CA PRO A 352 -9.69 8.30 -18.45
C PRO A 352 -11.04 7.89 -17.84
N GLN A 353 -11.05 7.46 -16.57
CA GLN A 353 -12.28 7.03 -15.87
C GLN A 353 -13.32 8.15 -15.71
N ASP A 354 -12.87 9.40 -15.71
CA ASP A 354 -13.70 10.59 -15.54
C ASP A 354 -14.11 11.24 -16.88
N THR A 355 -13.83 10.60 -18.02
CA THR A 355 -14.25 11.12 -19.32
C THR A 355 -15.78 11.15 -19.43
N LYS A 356 -16.30 12.22 -20.01
CA LYS A 356 -17.77 12.42 -20.19
C LYS A 356 -18.31 11.78 -21.46
N LEU A 357 -17.41 11.38 -22.35
CA LEU A 357 -17.78 10.76 -23.63
C LEU A 357 -17.97 9.27 -23.44
N THR A 358 -18.98 8.71 -24.03
CA THR A 358 -19.16 7.28 -24.14
C THR A 358 -18.25 6.71 -25.23
N LYS A 359 -17.90 5.43 -25.12
CA LYS A 359 -17.09 4.72 -26.12
C LYS A 359 -17.68 4.87 -27.54
N GLN A 360 -19.00 4.77 -27.67
CA GLN A 360 -19.69 4.93 -28.92
C GLN A 360 -19.59 6.36 -29.47
N GLU A 361 -19.74 7.38 -28.59
CA GLU A 361 -19.60 8.77 -29.02
C GLU A 361 -18.18 9.12 -29.48
N ILE A 362 -17.15 8.51 -28.86
CA ILE A 362 -15.74 8.68 -29.31
C ILE A 362 -15.60 8.08 -30.70
N GLN A 363 -16.07 6.86 -30.92
CA GLN A 363 -15.96 6.16 -32.20
C GLN A 363 -16.72 6.90 -33.33
N ASP A 364 -17.97 7.25 -33.10
CA ASP A 364 -18.81 7.91 -34.11
C ASP A 364 -18.24 9.28 -34.50
N LYS A 365 -17.81 10.10 -33.55
CA LYS A 365 -17.18 11.40 -33.82
C LYS A 365 -15.85 11.27 -34.54
N LEU A 366 -15.04 10.24 -34.19
CA LEU A 366 -13.76 10.01 -34.84
C LEU A 366 -13.95 9.61 -36.30
N GLU A 367 -14.87 8.68 -36.61
CA GLU A 367 -15.17 8.27 -38.00
C GLU A 367 -15.71 9.42 -38.83
N GLU A 368 -16.61 10.25 -38.26
CA GLU A 368 -17.12 11.45 -38.94
C GLU A 368 -16.00 12.46 -39.22
N ALA A 369 -15.14 12.73 -38.25
CA ALA A 369 -14.03 13.67 -38.37
C ALA A 369 -12.96 13.18 -39.36
N LEU A 370 -12.64 11.88 -39.36
CA LEU A 370 -11.73 11.26 -40.34
C LEU A 370 -12.26 11.39 -41.76
N CYS A 371 -13.53 11.06 -41.97
CA CYS A 371 -14.19 11.22 -43.29
C CYS A 371 -14.18 12.67 -43.76
N ALA A 372 -14.44 13.63 -42.87
CA ALA A 372 -14.46 15.06 -43.19
C ALA A 372 -13.06 15.62 -43.54
N ARG A 373 -12.00 15.16 -42.87
CA ARG A 373 -10.61 15.64 -43.06
C ARG A 373 -9.89 15.00 -44.25
N ASP A 374 -10.08 13.70 -44.47
CA ASP A 374 -9.31 12.95 -45.48
C ASP A 374 -10.13 12.55 -46.73
N GLY A 375 -11.46 12.66 -46.67
CA GLY A 375 -12.35 12.36 -47.79
C GLY A 375 -12.43 10.88 -48.18
N LYS A 376 -11.85 9.99 -47.39
CA LYS A 376 -11.90 8.54 -47.56
C LYS A 376 -12.78 7.89 -46.49
N ILE A 377 -13.26 6.69 -46.80
CA ILE A 377 -14.06 5.90 -45.85
C ILE A 377 -13.13 5.05 -44.98
N TYR A 378 -13.16 5.30 -43.69
CA TYR A 378 -12.46 4.53 -42.69
C TYR A 378 -13.48 3.82 -41.81
N HIS A 379 -13.18 2.58 -41.44
CA HIS A 379 -13.87 1.84 -40.39
C HIS A 379 -12.89 1.63 -39.26
N THR A 380 -13.28 2.10 -38.10
CA THR A 380 -12.44 1.98 -36.90
C THR A 380 -12.82 0.74 -36.10
N VAL A 381 -11.83 -0.04 -35.74
CA VAL A 381 -11.94 -1.17 -34.80
C VAL A 381 -11.16 -0.77 -33.56
N ILE A 382 -11.87 -0.35 -32.52
CA ILE A 382 -11.27 0.29 -31.36
C ILE A 382 -11.45 -0.60 -30.12
N THR A 383 -10.35 -0.93 -29.47
CA THR A 383 -10.37 -1.40 -28.08
C THR A 383 -10.25 -0.22 -27.13
N PHE A 384 -11.03 -0.20 -26.05
CA PHE A 384 -10.99 0.88 -25.08
C PHE A 384 -10.45 0.39 -23.76
N ASP A 385 -9.25 0.83 -23.42
CA ASP A 385 -8.55 0.46 -22.19
C ASP A 385 -8.65 1.51 -21.09
N PRO A 386 -8.69 1.09 -19.82
CA PRO A 386 -8.61 2.04 -18.72
C PRO A 386 -7.23 2.74 -18.70
N LEU A 387 -7.22 4.07 -18.60
CA LEU A 387 -5.95 4.84 -18.48
C LEU A 387 -5.09 4.41 -17.28
N ALA A 388 -5.67 3.72 -16.29
CA ALA A 388 -4.94 3.19 -15.13
C ALA A 388 -3.78 2.24 -15.49
N PHE A 389 -3.81 1.63 -16.68
CA PHE A 389 -2.76 0.73 -17.18
C PHE A 389 -1.78 1.44 -18.14
N ASN A 390 -2.14 2.64 -18.62
CA ASN A 390 -1.42 3.40 -19.64
C ASN A 390 -1.07 4.81 -19.13
N GLN A 391 -0.47 4.93 -17.95
CA GLN A 391 0.05 6.21 -17.48
C GLN A 391 1.31 6.58 -18.26
N GLU A 392 1.14 7.55 -19.19
CA GLU A 392 2.18 8.27 -19.92
C GLU A 392 3.12 7.41 -20.76
N SER A 393 2.68 7.07 -21.98
CA SER A 393 3.63 6.89 -23.07
C SER A 393 4.42 8.19 -23.22
N CYS A 394 5.72 8.09 -23.04
CA CYS A 394 6.73 9.14 -23.04
C CYS A 394 6.44 10.34 -23.94
N GLU A 395 6.41 11.51 -23.35
CA GLU A 395 7.04 12.69 -23.93
C GLU A 395 8.56 12.41 -23.97
N HIS A 396 9.02 11.69 -25.00
CA HIS A 396 10.41 11.78 -25.44
C HIS A 396 10.42 11.78 -26.96
N GLN A 397 10.85 12.90 -27.47
CA GLN A 397 11.20 13.28 -28.83
C GLN A 397 12.05 12.25 -29.56
#